data_20208d17bfd4925c3ea59d89a4feffb7
#
_entry.id   20208d17bfd4925c3ea59d89a4feffb7
#
_cell.length_a   1.000
_cell.length_b   1.000
_cell.length_c   1.000
_cell.angle_alpha   90.00
_cell.angle_beta   90.00
_cell.angle_gamma   90.00
#
_symmetry.space_group_name_H-M   'P 1'
#
loop_
_entity.id
_entity.type
_entity.pdbx_description
1 polymer ?
#
loop_
_entity_poly.entity_id
_entity_poly.type
_entity_poly.pdbx_seq_one_letter_code
_entity_poly.pdbx_strand_id
1 'polypeptide(L)'
;MLCRLLGIASLCAAVVAGTEAQAQTIVGSPTLALKSGETLELGLIYWVSRCRSILTSTPEAEVLEGPSQVAVSVKQEMVLPRYQQCASRVPGGKLMITAKEIEDPSYTSLTVRITFKTKDGEPKYSQVYNLHLLP
;
A
#
# COMPACT_ATOMS: atom_id res chain seq x y z
N MET A 1 -63.18 -19.89 -35.06
CA MET A 1 -62.93 -19.24 -33.80
C MET A 1 -61.46 -19.17 -33.51
N LEU A 2 -61.01 -18.01 -33.50
CA LEU A 2 -59.60 -17.74 -33.44
C LEU A 2 -59.07 -17.82 -32.04
N CYS A 3 -58.20 -18.71 -31.80
CA CYS A 3 -57.33 -18.60 -30.65
C CYS A 3 -56.09 -17.84 -31.06
N ARG A 4 -56.05 -16.63 -30.69
CA ARG A 4 -54.84 -15.87 -30.83
C ARG A 4 -53.90 -16.19 -29.68
N LEU A 5 -52.95 -16.90 -30.02
CA LEU A 5 -51.78 -17.07 -29.14
C LEU A 5 -50.92 -15.84 -29.24
N LEU A 6 -51.05 -15.02 -28.28
CA LEU A 6 -50.12 -13.96 -28.07
C LEU A 6 -48.85 -14.59 -27.46
N GLY A 7 -47.88 -14.70 -28.26
CA GLY A 7 -46.56 -15.05 -27.80
C GLY A 7 -45.99 -13.89 -27.01
N ILE A 8 -45.97 -14.08 -25.74
CA ILE A 8 -45.20 -13.19 -24.85
C ILE A 8 -43.79 -13.60 -25.00
N ALA A 9 -43.06 -12.84 -25.73
CA ALA A 9 -41.65 -12.94 -25.75
C ALA A 9 -41.16 -12.44 -24.40
N SER A 10 -40.87 -13.36 -23.53
CA SER A 10 -40.20 -13.06 -22.30
C SER A 10 -38.77 -12.67 -22.64
N LEU A 11 -38.54 -11.41 -22.62
CA LEU A 11 -37.20 -10.89 -22.69
C LEU A 11 -36.53 -11.19 -21.37
N CYS A 12 -35.86 -12.27 -21.29
CA CYS A 12 -34.93 -12.47 -20.20
C CYS A 12 -33.76 -11.50 -20.44
N ALA A 13 -33.90 -10.37 -19.82
CA ALA A 13 -32.74 -9.54 -19.65
C ALA A 13 -31.78 -10.30 -18.74
N ALA A 14 -30.80 -10.89 -19.33
CA ALA A 14 -29.70 -11.40 -18.58
C ALA A 14 -29.00 -10.17 -18.02
N VAL A 15 -29.28 -9.90 -16.79
CA VAL A 15 -28.47 -8.99 -16.05
C VAL A 15 -27.15 -9.71 -15.87
N VAL A 16 -26.25 -9.39 -16.71
CA VAL A 16 -24.88 -9.74 -16.46
C VAL A 16 -24.48 -8.86 -15.32
N ALA A 17 -24.59 -9.37 -14.16
CA ALA A 17 -23.95 -8.78 -13.04
C ALA A 17 -22.47 -8.90 -13.35
N GLY A 18 -21.94 -7.82 -13.82
CA GLY A 18 -20.52 -7.74 -13.96
C GLY A 18 -19.94 -7.86 -12.60
N THR A 19 -19.29 -8.89 -12.41
CA THR A 19 -18.54 -9.00 -11.26
C THR A 19 -17.30 -8.38 -11.46
N GLU A 20 -17.26 -7.27 -11.03
CA GLU A 20 -16.12 -6.75 -10.89
C GLU A 20 -15.49 -7.17 -9.84
N ALA A 21 -14.61 -7.58 -9.94
CA ALA A 21 -13.70 -7.82 -9.06
C ALA A 21 -13.10 -6.63 -8.52
N GLN A 22 -13.45 -6.18 -7.79
CA GLN A 22 -12.95 -5.22 -7.33
C GLN A 22 -12.20 -5.19 -6.39
N ALA A 23 -11.70 -5.37 -6.28
CA ALA A 23 -10.82 -5.32 -5.49
C ALA A 23 -10.34 -4.14 -5.03
N GLN A 24 -10.59 -3.43 -5.00
CA GLN A 24 -10.11 -2.51 -4.63
C GLN A 24 -10.11 -1.94 -3.63
N THR A 25 -9.91 -1.90 -3.25
CA THR A 25 -9.57 -1.48 -2.24
C THR A 25 -9.00 -0.30 -2.15
N ILE A 26 -9.34 0.41 -1.83
CA ILE A 26 -8.88 1.39 -1.59
C ILE A 26 -8.53 1.74 -0.58
N VAL A 27 -7.97 2.09 -0.55
CA VAL A 27 -7.20 2.37 0.18
C VAL A 27 -7.12 3.71 0.39
N GLY A 28 -7.72 4.19 1.12
CA GLY A 28 -7.55 5.50 1.56
C GLY A 28 -6.19 5.72 2.13
N SER A 29 -5.82 6.94 2.29
CA SER A 29 -4.59 7.25 2.95
C SER A 29 -4.72 6.98 4.45
N PRO A 30 -3.87 6.11 5.01
CA PRO A 30 -3.93 5.86 6.45
C PRO A 30 -3.62 7.12 7.24
N THR A 31 -4.23 7.25 8.40
CA THR A 31 -3.96 8.35 9.33
C THR A 31 -3.09 7.84 10.46
N LEU A 32 -2.00 8.54 10.73
CA LEU A 32 -1.03 8.20 11.75
C LEU A 32 -0.90 9.35 12.73
N ALA A 33 -0.90 9.05 14.01
CA ALA A 33 -0.53 10.01 15.05
C ALA A 33 0.93 9.76 15.42
N LEU A 34 1.73 10.79 15.38
CA LEU A 34 3.16 10.69 15.62
C LEU A 34 3.61 11.78 16.58
N LYS A 35 4.20 11.38 17.70
CA LYS A 35 4.71 12.30 18.70
C LYS A 35 6.14 12.69 18.43
N SER A 36 6.52 13.82 18.98
CA SER A 36 7.90 14.29 18.97
C SER A 36 8.88 13.20 19.40
N GLY A 37 9.88 12.91 18.61
CA GLY A 37 10.88 11.89 18.90
C GLY A 37 10.45 10.46 18.70
N GLU A 38 9.21 10.21 18.27
CA GLU A 38 8.68 8.86 18.11
C GLU A 38 9.08 8.26 16.76
N THR A 39 9.32 6.97 16.76
CA THR A 39 9.52 6.18 15.54
C THR A 39 8.45 5.10 15.46
N LEU A 40 7.78 5.02 14.32
CA LEU A 40 6.76 4.02 14.05
C LEU A 40 7.12 3.17 12.84
N GLU A 41 6.68 1.92 12.87
CA GLU A 41 6.76 1.04 11.71
C GLU A 41 5.51 1.26 10.85
N LEU A 42 5.70 1.56 9.58
CA LEU A 42 4.60 1.77 8.64
C LEU A 42 4.21 0.50 7.89
N GLY A 43 5.11 -0.43 7.77
CA GLY A 43 4.82 -1.68 7.11
C GLY A 43 6.05 -2.43 6.65
N LEU A 44 5.80 -3.63 6.15
CA LEU A 44 6.84 -4.49 5.59
C LEU A 44 7.02 -4.19 4.11
N ILE A 45 8.25 -4.22 3.66
CA ILE A 45 8.59 -4.01 2.26
C ILE A 45 9.30 -5.24 1.75
N TYR A 46 8.75 -5.84 0.71
CA TYR A 46 9.35 -6.99 0.04
C TYR A 46 8.88 -7.05 -1.41
N TRP A 47 9.60 -7.79 -2.22
CA TRP A 47 9.18 -8.09 -3.58
C TRP A 47 9.58 -9.53 -3.87
N VAL A 48 8.57 -10.37 -4.02
CA VAL A 48 8.79 -11.80 -4.17
C VAL A 48 8.16 -12.34 -5.45
N SER A 49 8.77 -13.35 -5.97
CA SER A 49 8.22 -14.19 -7.02
C SER A 49 8.39 -15.63 -6.57
N ARG A 50 7.28 -16.36 -6.51
CA ARG A 50 7.28 -17.75 -6.01
C ARG A 50 7.94 -17.87 -4.63
N CYS A 51 7.59 -16.96 -3.74
CA CYS A 51 8.11 -16.89 -2.38
C CYS A 51 9.63 -16.69 -2.27
N ARG A 52 10.26 -16.21 -3.32
CA ARG A 52 11.67 -15.83 -3.30
C ARG A 52 11.81 -14.35 -3.55
N SER A 53 12.67 -13.71 -2.81
CA SER A 53 12.95 -12.30 -3.04
C SER A 53 13.66 -12.11 -4.37
N ILE A 54 13.18 -11.15 -5.15
CA ILE A 54 13.84 -10.72 -6.38
C ILE A 54 14.60 -9.42 -6.20
N LEU A 55 14.71 -8.95 -4.97
CA LEU A 55 15.48 -7.75 -4.67
C LEU A 55 16.98 -8.03 -4.75
N THR A 56 17.73 -7.11 -5.34
CA THR A 56 19.19 -7.17 -5.39
C THR A 56 19.83 -6.43 -4.22
N SER A 57 19.08 -5.57 -3.56
CA SER A 57 19.49 -4.83 -2.37
C SER A 57 18.28 -4.35 -1.58
N THR A 58 18.51 -3.79 -0.41
CA THR A 58 17.45 -3.25 0.43
C THR A 58 16.73 -2.11 -0.31
N PRO A 59 15.38 -2.10 -0.32
CA PRO A 59 14.63 -0.99 -0.90
C PRO A 59 14.95 0.33 -0.24
N GLU A 60 14.79 1.40 -0.97
CA GLU A 60 15.00 2.76 -0.48
C GLU A 60 13.67 3.49 -0.38
N ALA A 61 13.54 4.37 0.61
CA ALA A 61 12.38 5.22 0.79
C ALA A 61 12.80 6.68 0.84
N GLU A 62 11.96 7.53 0.25
CA GLU A 62 12.20 8.97 0.31
C GLU A 62 10.87 9.72 0.47
N VAL A 63 10.92 10.87 1.11
CA VAL A 63 9.78 11.77 1.22
C VAL A 63 9.72 12.62 -0.05
N LEU A 64 8.63 12.52 -0.78
CA LEU A 64 8.38 13.38 -1.94
C LEU A 64 7.73 14.69 -1.52
N GLU A 65 6.80 14.61 -0.59
CA GLU A 65 6.12 15.77 -0.02
C GLU A 65 5.85 15.49 1.44
N GLY A 66 6.04 16.46 2.26
CA GLY A 66 5.74 16.34 3.69
C GLY A 66 6.46 17.38 4.54
N PRO A 67 6.18 17.35 5.84
CA PRO A 67 6.79 18.27 6.77
C PRO A 67 8.26 17.94 7.00
N SER A 68 9.07 18.95 7.24
CA SER A 68 10.51 18.76 7.48
C SER A 68 10.80 18.04 8.80
N GLN A 69 9.83 17.97 9.71
CA GLN A 69 9.99 17.32 11.00
C GLN A 69 9.94 15.80 10.92
N VAL A 70 9.62 15.24 9.76
CA VAL A 70 9.43 13.81 9.60
C VAL A 70 10.46 13.25 8.64
N ALA A 71 11.03 12.12 9.00
CA ALA A 71 11.95 11.38 8.15
C ALA A 71 11.47 9.94 7.99
N VAL A 72 11.73 9.37 6.83
CA VAL A 72 11.44 7.96 6.56
C VAL A 72 12.72 7.20 6.27
N SER A 73 12.72 5.92 6.60
CA SER A 73 13.84 5.05 6.32
C SER A 73 13.36 3.62 6.13
N VAL A 74 14.19 2.80 5.53
CA VAL A 74 13.95 1.36 5.43
C VAL A 74 14.99 0.66 6.24
N LYS A 75 14.53 -0.12 7.24
CA LYS A 75 15.42 -0.98 8.02
C LYS A 75 15.46 -2.33 7.34
N GLN A 76 16.66 -2.77 6.98
CA GLN A 76 16.84 -4.10 6.40
C GLN A 76 16.45 -5.17 7.40
N GLU A 77 15.64 -6.12 6.96
CA GLU A 77 15.15 -7.18 7.81
C GLU A 77 14.66 -8.35 6.98
N MET A 78 14.75 -9.56 7.54
CA MET A 78 14.09 -10.72 6.97
C MET A 78 12.63 -10.63 7.30
N VAL A 79 11.76 -10.69 6.29
CA VAL A 79 10.32 -10.52 6.43
C VAL A 79 9.57 -11.73 5.90
N LEU A 80 8.42 -12.01 6.51
CA LEU A 80 7.54 -13.06 6.02
C LEU A 80 6.53 -12.45 5.05
N PRO A 81 6.60 -12.77 3.74
CA PRO A 81 5.65 -12.25 2.80
C PRO A 81 4.23 -12.73 3.14
N ARG A 82 3.29 -11.79 3.15
CA ARG A 82 1.88 -12.10 3.36
C ARG A 82 1.17 -12.51 2.08
N TYR A 83 1.92 -12.63 0.99
CA TYR A 83 1.43 -12.79 -0.30
C TYR A 83 1.74 -14.20 -0.68
N GLN A 84 0.95 -14.82 -1.45
CA GLN A 84 1.18 -16.16 -1.98
C GLN A 84 1.39 -17.23 -0.92
N GLN A 85 0.93 -17.01 0.30
CA GLN A 85 1.03 -18.01 1.39
C GLN A 85 2.46 -18.53 1.59
N CYS A 86 3.43 -17.64 1.52
CA CYS A 86 4.81 -18.01 1.71
C CYS A 86 5.07 -18.44 3.17
N ALA A 87 5.82 -19.51 3.34
CA ALA A 87 6.10 -20.09 4.66
C ALA A 87 7.45 -19.64 5.24
N SER A 88 8.32 -19.09 4.41
CA SER A 88 9.67 -18.70 4.83
C SER A 88 9.89 -17.21 4.71
N ARG A 89 10.73 -16.68 5.59
CA ARG A 89 11.13 -15.29 5.53
C ARG A 89 12.08 -15.05 4.37
N VAL A 90 12.02 -13.87 3.81
CA VAL A 90 12.88 -13.44 2.70
C VAL A 90 13.53 -12.10 3.02
N PRO A 91 14.64 -11.76 2.38
CA PRO A 91 15.22 -10.43 2.51
C PRO A 91 14.21 -9.34 2.08
N GLY A 92 14.10 -8.33 2.89
CA GLY A 92 13.23 -7.19 2.65
C GLY A 92 13.56 -6.08 3.63
N GLY A 93 12.55 -5.38 4.09
CA GLY A 93 12.74 -4.30 5.06
C GLY A 93 11.48 -3.89 5.77
N LYS A 94 11.65 -3.01 6.71
CA LYS A 94 10.55 -2.32 7.38
C LYS A 94 10.63 -0.85 7.05
N LEU A 95 9.51 -0.30 6.62
CA LEU A 95 9.39 1.14 6.41
C LEU A 95 9.15 1.80 7.77
N MET A 96 10.03 2.70 8.14
CA MET A 96 9.99 3.41 9.42
C MET A 96 9.76 4.89 9.19
N ILE A 97 9.01 5.50 10.08
CA ILE A 97 8.83 6.95 10.12
C ILE A 97 9.27 7.46 11.48
N THR A 98 10.03 8.55 11.49
CA THR A 98 10.51 9.16 12.72
C THR A 98 10.14 10.64 12.72
N ALA A 99 9.56 11.11 13.82
CA ALA A 99 9.34 12.52 14.06
C ALA A 99 10.54 13.11 14.79
N LYS A 100 10.99 14.24 14.32
CA LYS A 100 11.93 15.08 15.05
C LYS A 100 11.17 15.87 16.09
N GLU A 101 11.69 16.99 16.51
CA GLU A 101 11.01 17.84 17.46
C GLU A 101 9.80 18.52 16.84
N ILE A 102 8.65 18.35 17.47
CA ILE A 102 7.38 18.92 17.07
C ILE A 102 6.96 19.92 18.14
N GLU A 103 6.83 21.18 17.76
CA GLU A 103 6.50 22.24 18.71
C GLU A 103 4.99 22.39 18.87
N ASP A 104 4.25 22.39 17.78
CA ASP A 104 2.81 22.59 17.79
C ASP A 104 2.09 21.44 17.11
N PRO A 105 0.90 21.05 17.63
CA PRO A 105 0.09 20.04 16.97
C PRO A 105 -0.29 20.49 15.55
N SER A 106 -0.25 19.57 14.60
CA SER A 106 -0.66 19.88 13.24
C SER A 106 -1.18 18.65 12.52
N TYR A 107 -1.98 18.90 11.49
CA TYR A 107 -2.42 17.88 10.55
C TYR A 107 -1.78 18.18 9.21
N THR A 108 -1.16 17.20 8.63
CA THR A 108 -0.49 17.36 7.34
C THR A 108 -0.50 16.03 6.59
N SER A 109 -0.06 16.04 5.35
CA SER A 109 0.07 14.82 4.58
C SER A 109 1.54 14.54 4.27
N LEU A 110 1.84 13.28 4.08
CA LEU A 110 3.16 12.79 3.75
C LEU A 110 3.05 11.87 2.55
N THR A 111 3.83 12.12 1.51
CA THR A 111 3.95 11.21 0.38
C THR A 111 5.33 10.59 0.41
N VAL A 112 5.36 9.27 0.48
CA VAL A 112 6.58 8.48 0.51
C VAL A 112 6.69 7.70 -0.79
N ARG A 113 7.86 7.70 -1.40
CA ARG A 113 8.16 6.87 -2.54
C ARG A 113 9.15 5.79 -2.14
N ILE A 114 8.82 4.56 -2.48
CA ILE A 114 9.67 3.40 -2.25
C ILE A 114 10.22 2.93 -3.59
N THR A 115 11.53 2.77 -3.67
CA THR A 115 12.23 2.26 -4.84
C THR A 115 12.71 0.85 -4.53
N PHE A 116 12.26 -0.10 -5.35
CA PHE A 116 12.71 -1.48 -5.26
C PHE A 116 13.81 -1.71 -6.27
N LYS A 117 14.87 -2.38 -5.87
CA LYS A 117 16.01 -2.65 -6.75
C LYS A 117 15.99 -4.10 -7.16
N THR A 118 15.76 -4.35 -8.44
CA THR A 118 15.71 -5.69 -9.02
C THR A 118 16.62 -5.77 -10.23
N LYS A 119 16.87 -7.00 -10.72
CA LYS A 119 17.68 -7.17 -11.93
C LYS A 119 17.03 -6.55 -13.15
N ASP A 120 15.71 -6.50 -13.18
CA ASP A 120 14.95 -6.04 -14.33
C ASP A 120 14.59 -4.56 -14.25
N GLY A 121 15.09 -3.85 -13.29
CA GLY A 121 14.84 -2.42 -13.13
C GLY A 121 14.56 -2.02 -11.69
N GLU A 122 14.14 -0.78 -11.55
CA GLU A 122 13.87 -0.18 -10.25
C GLU A 122 12.43 0.35 -10.17
N PRO A 123 11.45 -0.54 -9.98
CA PRO A 123 10.07 -0.09 -9.84
C PRO A 123 9.89 0.78 -8.61
N LYS A 124 9.02 1.78 -8.74
CA LYS A 124 8.76 2.77 -7.69
C LYS A 124 7.28 2.79 -7.35
N TYR A 125 6.99 2.90 -6.06
CA TYR A 125 5.63 3.03 -5.56
C TYR A 125 5.55 4.20 -4.62
N SER A 126 4.45 4.94 -4.69
CA SER A 126 4.19 6.05 -3.79
C SER A 126 2.98 5.75 -2.92
N GLN A 127 3.06 6.16 -1.67
CA GLN A 127 2.01 6.02 -0.70
C GLN A 127 1.81 7.36 0.02
N VAL A 128 0.56 7.74 0.21
CA VAL A 128 0.20 8.95 0.96
C VAL A 128 -0.30 8.56 2.34
N TYR A 129 0.18 9.27 3.35
CA TYR A 129 -0.25 9.15 4.73
C TYR A 129 -0.78 10.49 5.21
N ASN A 130 -1.83 10.44 6.03
CA ASN A 130 -2.29 11.62 6.75
C ASN A 130 -1.64 11.60 8.13
N LEU A 131 -0.97 12.66 8.49
CA LEU A 131 -0.25 12.74 9.76
C LEU A 131 -0.94 13.68 10.73
N HIS A 132 -1.05 13.23 11.96
CA HIS A 132 -1.35 14.08 13.10
C HIS A 132 -0.08 14.16 13.94
N LEU A 133 0.61 15.28 13.85
CA LEU A 133 1.85 15.50 14.57
C LEU A 133 1.57 16.13 15.92
N LEU A 134 2.20 15.61 16.97
CA LEU A 134 1.98 16.00 18.36
C LEU A 134 3.32 16.32 19.04
N PRO A 135 3.33 17.33 19.91
CA PRO A 135 4.51 17.60 20.74
C PRO A 135 4.91 16.46 21.64
#